data_fb1c48c2adaf5f3b05d5d49b0f405eb1
#
_entry.id   fb1c48c2adaf5f3b05d5d49b0f405eb1
#
_cell.length_a   1.000
_cell.length_b   1.000
_cell.length_c   1.000
_cell.angle_alpha   90.00
_cell.angle_beta   90.00
_cell.angle_gamma   90.00
#
_symmetry.space_group_name_H-M   'P 1'
#
loop_
_entity.id
_entity.type
_entity.pdbx_description
1 polymer ?
#
loop_
_entity_poly.entity_id
_entity_poly.type
_entity_poly.pdbx_seq_one_letter_code
_entity_poly.pdbx_strand_id
1 'polypeptide(L)'
;MTRNQGARRLTRYLSLLLALVVGCTGLAACGMGGEDSSNSSDERTAFVYSTRQNQPVLDAMRPSPGLDDDIAGAVSGHGKATIHSTGGELAPVQRVDLKVHGKTSQAIKRDEIAAAKRIRTTLAASVAASPEADVLAGISAAADEVREGQNPKIVVIDNGLPTVGSVSLPQTGLFAPGVDVAASVRAMADLHLLPDLTGVRVRWYGMGEVVAPQESLDEAAKARLTEIWKTVIETAGGSFEEGAQSPTAAQEVPENLPPVTPVDVSTTSFSASASATPAPSLSVTLPESVLPFVPDEAAFLDPEAARATALALAGQIVASGFTTVTVTGCTASAATPEGRAALSTNRARAVADLLVAGGVPEGSVTVQGLGAECPGRVPDLDAEGNLIEAAARANRMVKVTAS
;
A
#
# COMPACT_ATOMS: atom_id res chain seq x y z
N MET A 1 -20.94 -1.62 -74.71
CA MET A 1 -20.46 -3.00 -74.96
C MET A 1 -20.06 -3.57 -73.64
N THR A 2 -20.88 -4.42 -73.20
CA THR A 2 -20.75 -5.79 -72.61
C THR A 2 -20.13 -5.85 -71.25
N ARG A 3 -20.92 -6.07 -70.16
CA ARG A 3 -21.39 -7.38 -69.64
C ARG A 3 -20.21 -8.22 -69.11
N ASN A 4 -20.15 -8.77 -67.91
CA ASN A 4 -21.13 -9.51 -67.11
C ASN A 4 -20.43 -9.96 -65.80
N GLN A 5 -21.07 -9.87 -64.66
CA GLN A 5 -21.59 -11.00 -63.84
C GLN A 5 -20.57 -11.93 -63.15
N GLY A 6 -20.84 -12.13 -61.88
CA GLY A 6 -20.52 -13.32 -61.10
C GLY A 6 -20.30 -12.97 -59.63
N ALA A 7 -21.19 -12.83 -58.81
CA ALA A 7 -22.26 -13.63 -58.17
C ALA A 7 -21.74 -14.90 -57.43
N ARG A 8 -22.00 -14.89 -56.12
CA ARG A 8 -22.27 -16.03 -55.22
C ARG A 8 -21.06 -16.80 -54.64
N ARG A 9 -20.91 -16.81 -53.33
CA ARG A 9 -21.63 -17.80 -52.47
C ARG A 9 -21.57 -17.45 -50.99
N LEU A 10 -22.74 -17.19 -50.43
CA LEU A 10 -23.11 -17.46 -49.04
C LEU A 10 -22.89 -18.96 -48.75
N THR A 11 -22.39 -19.28 -47.60
CA THR A 11 -22.71 -20.55 -46.97
C THR A 11 -22.99 -20.34 -45.48
N ARG A 12 -24.26 -20.51 -45.18
CA ARG A 12 -24.90 -20.63 -43.89
C ARG A 12 -24.43 -21.92 -43.20
N TYR A 13 -24.21 -21.88 -41.89
CA TYR A 13 -24.53 -23.00 -41.02
C TYR A 13 -25.34 -22.49 -39.84
N LEU A 14 -26.62 -22.76 -39.99
CA LEU A 14 -27.67 -22.77 -39.01
C LEU A 14 -27.93 -24.23 -38.70
N SER A 15 -28.05 -24.66 -37.49
CA SER A 15 -28.71 -25.88 -36.99
C SER A 15 -28.12 -26.20 -35.59
N LEU A 16 -28.77 -26.58 -34.56
CA LEU A 16 -30.14 -27.09 -34.35
C LEU A 16 -30.43 -27.01 -32.85
N LEU A 17 -31.52 -26.42 -32.49
CA LEU A 17 -32.20 -26.60 -31.21
C LEU A 17 -32.82 -28.04 -31.24
N LEU A 18 -32.61 -28.79 -30.15
CA LEU A 18 -33.45 -29.95 -29.86
C LEU A 18 -33.93 -29.86 -28.41
N ALA A 19 -35.18 -29.50 -28.28
CA ALA A 19 -35.96 -29.62 -27.06
C ALA A 19 -36.38 -31.07 -26.89
N LEU A 20 -36.20 -31.64 -25.71
CA LEU A 20 -36.87 -32.87 -25.29
C LEU A 20 -37.63 -32.60 -23.99
N VAL A 21 -38.93 -32.45 -24.14
CA VAL A 21 -39.91 -32.48 -23.05
C VAL A 21 -40.28 -33.94 -22.86
N VAL A 22 -40.01 -34.46 -21.67
CA VAL A 22 -40.70 -35.67 -21.18
C VAL A 22 -41.27 -35.35 -19.81
N GLY A 23 -42.56 -35.25 -19.75
CA GLY A 23 -43.32 -35.19 -18.53
C GLY A 23 -43.39 -36.55 -17.85
N CYS A 24 -43.33 -36.54 -16.54
CA CYS A 24 -43.93 -37.58 -15.71
C CYS A 24 -44.44 -36.93 -14.40
N THR A 25 -45.75 -37.02 -14.29
CA THR A 25 -46.53 -36.79 -13.07
C THR A 25 -46.25 -37.89 -12.03
N GLY A 26 -46.10 -37.53 -10.78
CA GLY A 26 -46.04 -38.53 -9.71
C GLY A 26 -45.80 -37.96 -8.31
N LEU A 27 -46.92 -37.59 -7.64
CA LEU A 27 -47.19 -37.79 -6.20
C LEU A 27 -46.26 -37.27 -5.11
N ALA A 28 -46.86 -36.50 -4.28
CA ALA A 28 -46.43 -35.95 -3.00
C ALA A 28 -45.80 -36.96 -2.01
N ALA A 29 -44.72 -36.51 -1.40
CA ALA A 29 -44.34 -36.93 -0.06
C ALA A 29 -43.78 -35.69 0.68
N CYS A 30 -44.46 -35.28 1.73
CA CYS A 30 -44.00 -34.31 2.72
C CYS A 30 -42.74 -34.88 3.38
N GLY A 31 -41.60 -34.20 3.23
CA GLY A 31 -40.42 -34.36 4.02
C GLY A 31 -39.98 -32.98 4.44
N MET A 32 -40.28 -32.61 5.68
CA MET A 32 -39.72 -31.44 6.35
C MET A 32 -38.22 -31.70 6.53
N GLY A 33 -37.42 -31.02 5.75
CA GLY A 33 -36.00 -30.87 5.94
C GLY A 33 -35.67 -29.49 5.40
N GLY A 34 -35.75 -28.48 6.23
CA GLY A 34 -35.27 -27.15 5.91
C GLY A 34 -33.76 -27.24 5.80
N GLU A 35 -33.23 -27.39 4.62
CA GLU A 35 -31.87 -26.96 4.33
C GLU A 35 -31.94 -25.46 4.16
N ASP A 36 -31.63 -24.76 5.26
CA ASP A 36 -31.18 -23.38 5.20
C ASP A 36 -29.93 -23.33 4.31
N SER A 37 -30.16 -23.20 3.01
CA SER A 37 -29.14 -22.72 2.08
C SER A 37 -28.99 -21.21 2.36
N SER A 38 -28.40 -20.89 3.53
CA SER A 38 -27.75 -19.61 3.73
C SER A 38 -26.54 -19.61 2.80
N ASN A 39 -26.74 -19.15 1.58
CA ASN A 39 -25.67 -18.71 0.70
C ASN A 39 -25.09 -17.41 1.30
N SER A 40 -24.49 -17.51 2.49
CA SER A 40 -23.67 -16.44 3.04
C SER A 40 -22.44 -16.40 2.13
N SER A 41 -22.42 -15.43 1.23
CA SER A 41 -21.17 -15.07 0.56
C SER A 41 -20.17 -14.78 1.66
N ASP A 42 -19.12 -15.58 1.81
CA ASP A 42 -18.03 -15.36 2.76
C ASP A 42 -17.18 -14.19 2.24
N GLU A 43 -17.84 -13.04 2.02
CA GLU A 43 -17.18 -11.80 1.62
C GLU A 43 -16.54 -11.21 2.86
N ARG A 44 -15.20 -11.18 2.87
CA ARG A 44 -14.43 -10.57 3.96
C ARG A 44 -13.95 -9.19 3.53
N THR A 45 -14.35 -8.20 4.31
CA THR A 45 -13.94 -6.81 4.10
C THR A 45 -13.16 -6.32 5.30
N ALA A 46 -11.96 -5.80 5.05
CA ALA A 46 -11.17 -5.06 6.01
C ALA A 46 -11.13 -3.58 5.64
N PHE A 47 -11.06 -2.72 6.65
CA PHE A 47 -10.90 -1.27 6.50
C PHE A 47 -9.52 -0.87 7.01
N VAL A 48 -8.87 0.03 6.29
CA VAL A 48 -7.56 0.59 6.65
C VAL A 48 -7.75 2.09 6.83
N TYR A 49 -7.78 2.53 8.08
CA TYR A 49 -8.00 3.92 8.45
C TYR A 49 -7.56 4.20 9.88
N SER A 50 -6.98 5.35 10.08
CA SER A 50 -6.90 6.01 11.39
C SER A 50 -6.82 7.52 11.23
N THR A 51 -7.46 8.27 12.12
CA THR A 51 -7.32 9.72 12.18
C THR A 51 -5.86 10.07 12.51
N ARG A 52 -5.25 10.90 11.67
CA ARG A 52 -3.87 11.38 11.78
C ARG A 52 -3.80 12.88 11.56
N GLN A 53 -2.69 13.48 11.96
CA GLN A 53 -2.50 14.92 11.92
C GLN A 53 -2.57 15.51 10.49
N ASN A 54 -2.12 14.80 9.47
CA ASN A 54 -1.92 15.31 8.12
C ASN A 54 -3.04 14.93 7.12
N GLN A 55 -4.15 14.37 7.57
CA GLN A 55 -5.26 14.00 6.69
C GLN A 55 -6.62 14.48 7.22
N PRO A 56 -7.60 14.72 6.34
CA PRO A 56 -8.96 15.07 6.74
C PRO A 56 -9.59 13.97 7.59
N VAL A 57 -10.43 14.36 8.53
CA VAL A 57 -11.12 13.43 9.44
C VAL A 57 -12.28 12.77 8.72
N LEU A 58 -12.50 11.48 8.97
CA LEU A 58 -13.69 10.77 8.52
C LEU A 58 -14.93 11.34 9.20
N ASP A 59 -15.88 11.81 8.42
CA ASP A 59 -17.19 12.20 8.92
C ASP A 59 -18.14 11.00 8.88
N ALA A 60 -18.36 10.37 10.03
CA ALA A 60 -19.22 9.21 10.16
C ALA A 60 -20.68 9.47 9.73
N MET A 61 -21.11 10.72 9.69
CA MET A 61 -22.49 11.14 9.35
C MET A 61 -22.62 11.62 7.91
N ARG A 62 -21.49 11.85 7.21
CA ARG A 62 -21.50 12.31 5.83
C ARG A 62 -21.88 11.16 4.90
N PRO A 63 -22.89 11.33 4.03
CA PRO A 63 -23.20 10.36 3.00
C PRO A 63 -22.00 10.22 2.04
N SER A 64 -21.58 8.99 1.83
CA SER A 64 -20.55 8.63 0.85
C SER A 64 -21.01 7.36 0.16
N PRO A 65 -21.72 7.47 -0.98
CA PRO A 65 -22.37 6.31 -1.61
C PRO A 65 -21.43 5.13 -1.82
N GLY A 66 -20.19 5.38 -2.27
CA GLY A 66 -19.20 4.31 -2.47
C GLY A 66 -18.81 3.61 -1.17
N LEU A 67 -18.52 4.35 -0.09
CA LEU A 67 -18.22 3.76 1.21
C LEU A 67 -19.47 3.12 1.83
N ASP A 68 -20.66 3.68 1.59
CA ASP A 68 -21.92 3.09 2.04
C ASP A 68 -22.15 1.72 1.40
N ASP A 69 -21.86 1.58 0.09
CA ASP A 69 -21.93 0.31 -0.63
C ASP A 69 -20.90 -0.70 -0.11
N ASP A 70 -19.68 -0.26 0.18
CA ASP A 70 -18.63 -1.12 0.76
C ASP A 70 -19.00 -1.62 2.14
N ILE A 71 -19.56 -0.76 2.98
CA ILE A 71 -20.06 -1.13 4.31
C ILE A 71 -21.27 -2.07 4.20
N ALA A 72 -22.18 -1.82 3.27
CA ALA A 72 -23.32 -2.71 3.03
C ALA A 72 -22.88 -4.08 2.56
N GLY A 73 -21.88 -4.15 1.66
CA GLY A 73 -21.24 -5.41 1.23
C GLY A 73 -20.64 -6.18 2.41
N ALA A 74 -19.87 -5.49 3.26
CA ALA A 74 -19.31 -6.10 4.47
C ALA A 74 -20.39 -6.66 5.41
N VAL A 75 -21.49 -5.94 5.58
CA VAL A 75 -22.62 -6.36 6.44
C VAL A 75 -23.35 -7.55 5.85
N SER A 76 -23.56 -7.59 4.52
CA SER A 76 -24.27 -8.69 3.86
C SER A 76 -23.49 -10.02 3.91
N GLY A 77 -22.17 -9.97 4.06
CA GLY A 77 -21.33 -11.13 4.30
C GLY A 77 -21.50 -11.78 5.68
N HIS A 78 -22.24 -11.15 6.60
CA HIS A 78 -22.56 -11.64 7.94
C HIS A 78 -21.39 -12.12 8.81
N GLY A 79 -20.19 -11.70 8.48
CA GLY A 79 -18.95 -12.10 9.16
C GLY A 79 -18.49 -11.10 10.22
N LYS A 80 -17.23 -10.71 10.11
CA LYS A 80 -16.60 -9.67 10.92
C LYS A 80 -15.94 -8.66 9.98
N ALA A 81 -16.11 -7.39 10.26
CA ALA A 81 -15.24 -6.37 9.67
C ALA A 81 -14.06 -6.10 10.61
N THR A 82 -12.91 -5.86 10.04
CA THR A 82 -11.70 -5.47 10.77
C THR A 82 -11.27 -4.06 10.37
N ILE A 83 -10.72 -3.31 11.31
CA ILE A 83 -10.20 -1.97 11.07
C ILE A 83 -8.74 -1.94 11.52
N HIS A 84 -7.88 -1.56 10.60
CA HIS A 84 -6.43 -1.53 10.75
C HIS A 84 -5.94 -0.09 10.74
N SER A 85 -4.99 0.21 11.62
CA SER A 85 -4.39 1.55 11.74
C SER A 85 -3.41 1.82 10.60
N THR A 86 -3.19 3.09 10.31
CA THR A 86 -2.18 3.61 9.36
C THR A 86 -1.08 4.41 10.04
N GLY A 87 -0.95 4.33 11.37
CA GLY A 87 0.17 4.93 12.11
C GLY A 87 1.49 4.23 11.82
N GLY A 88 2.61 4.86 12.13
CA GLY A 88 3.96 4.32 11.91
C GLY A 88 4.21 2.98 12.63
N GLU A 89 3.52 2.73 13.73
CA GLU A 89 3.36 1.40 14.32
C GLU A 89 1.89 1.00 14.30
N LEU A 90 1.62 -0.26 13.98
CA LEU A 90 0.26 -0.76 13.92
C LEU A 90 -0.36 -0.84 15.32
N ALA A 91 -1.51 -0.21 15.48
CA ALA A 91 -2.36 -0.41 16.66
C ALA A 91 -3.03 -1.80 16.61
N PRO A 92 -3.52 -2.32 17.75
CA PRO A 92 -4.31 -3.56 17.77
C PRO A 92 -5.52 -3.47 16.85
N VAL A 93 -5.76 -4.54 16.09
CA VAL A 93 -6.88 -4.64 15.14
C VAL A 93 -8.22 -4.51 15.86
N GLN A 94 -9.06 -3.59 15.40
CA GLN A 94 -10.41 -3.45 15.90
C GLN A 94 -11.35 -4.36 15.10
N ARG A 95 -12.12 -5.19 15.79
CA ARG A 95 -13.06 -6.14 15.18
C ARG A 95 -14.50 -5.74 15.46
N VAL A 96 -15.29 -5.61 14.40
CA VAL A 96 -16.73 -5.28 14.47
C VAL A 96 -17.53 -6.53 14.15
N ASP A 97 -18.36 -6.97 15.10
CA ASP A 97 -19.29 -8.09 14.90
C ASP A 97 -20.47 -7.63 14.04
N LEU A 98 -20.69 -8.33 12.94
CA LEU A 98 -21.72 -8.04 11.94
C LEU A 98 -22.89 -9.03 11.99
N LYS A 99 -22.95 -9.91 13.02
CA LYS A 99 -24.01 -10.90 13.13
C LYS A 99 -25.39 -10.26 13.12
N VAL A 100 -26.26 -10.81 12.28
CA VAL A 100 -27.68 -10.49 12.19
C VAL A 100 -28.45 -11.57 12.94
N HIS A 101 -29.27 -11.16 13.89
CA HIS A 101 -30.05 -12.06 14.75
C HIS A 101 -31.55 -12.09 14.36
N GLY A 102 -31.98 -11.13 13.55
CA GLY A 102 -33.35 -11.00 13.11
C GLY A 102 -33.84 -12.19 12.30
N LYS A 103 -35.07 -12.63 12.58
CA LYS A 103 -35.73 -13.73 11.83
C LYS A 103 -36.76 -13.25 10.81
N THR A 104 -37.12 -11.97 10.82
CA THR A 104 -38.03 -11.36 9.85
C THR A 104 -37.28 -10.35 9.00
N SER A 105 -37.71 -10.11 7.77
CA SER A 105 -37.06 -9.14 6.86
C SER A 105 -36.87 -7.76 7.49
N GLN A 106 -37.85 -7.31 8.29
CA GLN A 106 -37.74 -6.03 9.02
C GLN A 106 -36.69 -6.07 10.14
N ALA A 107 -36.60 -7.19 10.88
CA ALA A 107 -35.61 -7.36 11.93
C ALA A 107 -34.20 -7.49 11.34
N ILE A 108 -34.05 -8.24 10.25
CA ILE A 108 -32.78 -8.36 9.51
C ILE A 108 -32.32 -6.98 9.06
N LYS A 109 -33.15 -6.23 8.35
CA LYS A 109 -32.81 -4.88 7.87
C LYS A 109 -32.44 -3.91 9.00
N ARG A 110 -33.11 -3.99 10.14
CA ARG A 110 -32.75 -3.18 11.32
C ARG A 110 -31.37 -3.55 11.87
N ASP A 111 -31.06 -4.85 11.93
CA ASP A 111 -29.79 -5.35 12.43
C ASP A 111 -28.64 -4.98 11.47
N GLU A 112 -28.85 -5.05 10.15
CA GLU A 112 -27.92 -4.59 9.11
C GLU A 112 -27.63 -3.09 9.24
N ILE A 113 -28.65 -2.26 9.41
CA ILE A 113 -28.46 -0.81 9.65
C ILE A 113 -27.65 -0.57 10.93
N ALA A 114 -27.93 -1.34 11.98
CA ALA A 114 -27.18 -1.23 13.24
C ALA A 114 -25.72 -1.68 13.07
N ALA A 115 -25.45 -2.73 12.28
CA ALA A 115 -24.11 -3.20 11.96
C ALA A 115 -23.34 -2.16 11.13
N ALA A 116 -23.94 -1.60 10.10
CA ALA A 116 -23.36 -0.53 9.29
C ALA A 116 -23.00 0.71 10.15
N LYS A 117 -23.89 1.09 11.07
CA LYS A 117 -23.61 2.18 12.01
C LYS A 117 -22.44 1.85 12.94
N ARG A 118 -22.31 0.59 13.41
CA ARG A 118 -21.16 0.19 14.23
C ARG A 118 -19.85 0.33 13.47
N ILE A 119 -19.77 -0.13 12.20
CA ILE A 119 -18.57 0.06 11.37
C ILE A 119 -18.22 1.55 11.28
N ARG A 120 -19.16 2.40 10.91
CA ARG A 120 -18.91 3.85 10.78
C ARG A 120 -18.44 4.49 12.09
N THR A 121 -19.08 4.14 13.20
CA THR A 121 -18.70 4.68 14.51
C THR A 121 -17.29 4.21 14.91
N THR A 122 -16.96 2.95 14.64
CA THR A 122 -15.63 2.40 14.96
C THR A 122 -14.56 3.03 14.06
N LEU A 123 -14.84 3.21 12.78
CA LEU A 123 -13.95 3.94 11.87
C LEU A 123 -13.68 5.36 12.38
N ALA A 124 -14.75 6.14 12.66
CA ALA A 124 -14.60 7.51 13.13
C ALA A 124 -13.89 7.62 14.50
N ALA A 125 -13.93 6.58 15.32
CA ALA A 125 -13.20 6.51 16.58
C ALA A 125 -11.76 5.97 16.46
N SER A 126 -11.38 5.50 15.27
CA SER A 126 -10.02 4.97 15.03
C SER A 126 -9.02 6.13 14.94
N VAL A 127 -8.05 6.14 15.84
CA VAL A 127 -7.00 7.16 15.93
C VAL A 127 -5.65 6.47 15.87
N ALA A 128 -4.69 7.05 15.14
CA ALA A 128 -3.31 6.58 15.14
C ALA A 128 -2.73 6.65 16.55
N ALA A 129 -2.10 5.57 17.00
CA ALA A 129 -1.52 5.46 18.34
C ALA A 129 -0.03 5.86 18.39
N SER A 130 0.62 5.94 17.23
CA SER A 130 2.03 6.26 17.08
C SER A 130 2.27 7.38 16.08
N PRO A 131 3.39 8.09 16.17
CA PRO A 131 3.84 9.04 15.15
C PRO A 131 4.00 8.37 13.77
N GLU A 132 4.08 9.20 12.74
CA GLU A 132 4.34 8.80 11.36
C GLU A 132 3.20 8.00 10.72
N ALA A 133 3.37 7.62 9.47
CA ALA A 133 2.37 6.93 8.66
C ALA A 133 2.98 5.73 7.93
N ASP A 134 2.41 4.54 8.13
CA ASP A 134 2.71 3.34 7.36
C ASP A 134 1.41 2.69 6.84
N VAL A 135 0.95 3.19 5.71
CA VAL A 135 -0.29 2.71 5.08
C VAL A 135 -0.12 1.29 4.56
N LEU A 136 1.08 0.95 4.04
CA LEU A 136 1.34 -0.38 3.48
C LEU A 136 1.29 -1.46 4.57
N ALA A 137 1.81 -1.18 5.77
CA ALA A 137 1.70 -2.10 6.90
C ALA A 137 0.23 -2.34 7.28
N GLY A 138 -0.60 -1.29 7.28
CA GLY A 138 -2.05 -1.42 7.48
C GLY A 138 -2.73 -2.29 6.42
N ILE A 139 -2.37 -2.11 5.14
CA ILE A 139 -2.86 -2.93 4.02
C ILE A 139 -2.39 -4.39 4.16
N SER A 140 -1.13 -4.60 4.54
CA SER A 140 -0.58 -5.95 4.76
C SER A 140 -1.33 -6.71 5.85
N ALA A 141 -1.53 -6.07 7.01
CA ALA A 141 -2.29 -6.67 8.11
C ALA A 141 -3.77 -6.91 7.74
N ALA A 142 -4.36 -6.04 6.93
CA ALA A 142 -5.71 -6.21 6.42
C ALA A 142 -5.80 -7.39 5.43
N ALA A 143 -4.80 -7.58 4.57
CA ALA A 143 -4.73 -8.69 3.63
C ALA A 143 -4.72 -10.05 4.33
N ASP A 144 -3.99 -10.17 5.44
CA ASP A 144 -3.95 -11.39 6.25
C ASP A 144 -5.33 -11.75 6.83
N GLU A 145 -6.15 -10.76 7.18
CA GLU A 145 -7.50 -10.99 7.72
C GLU A 145 -8.54 -11.36 6.64
N VAL A 146 -8.39 -10.87 5.40
CA VAL A 146 -9.38 -11.12 4.33
C VAL A 146 -9.05 -12.28 3.42
N ARG A 147 -7.80 -12.74 3.38
CA ARG A 147 -7.26 -13.74 2.44
C ARG A 147 -8.08 -15.02 2.34
N GLU A 148 -8.65 -15.50 3.43
CA GLU A 148 -9.45 -16.72 3.45
C GLU A 148 -10.89 -16.53 2.95
N GLY A 149 -11.33 -15.31 2.63
CA GLY A 149 -12.65 -15.00 2.09
C GLY A 149 -12.76 -15.32 0.60
N GLN A 150 -13.98 -15.56 0.12
CA GLN A 150 -14.23 -15.82 -1.32
C GLN A 150 -14.03 -14.59 -2.19
N ASN A 151 -14.31 -13.39 -1.68
CA ASN A 151 -14.17 -12.11 -2.36
C ASN A 151 -13.41 -11.12 -1.46
N PRO A 152 -12.10 -11.33 -1.23
CA PRO A 152 -11.33 -10.51 -0.30
C PRO A 152 -11.30 -9.04 -0.76
N LYS A 153 -11.65 -8.12 0.15
CA LYS A 153 -11.69 -6.70 -0.13
C LYS A 153 -11.06 -5.89 0.99
N ILE A 154 -10.25 -4.94 0.61
CA ILE A 154 -9.68 -3.93 1.51
C ILE A 154 -10.19 -2.56 1.08
N VAL A 155 -10.75 -1.81 2.02
CA VAL A 155 -11.19 -0.43 1.83
C VAL A 155 -10.21 0.48 2.57
N VAL A 156 -9.44 1.26 1.81
CA VAL A 156 -8.47 2.21 2.34
C VAL A 156 -9.08 3.60 2.35
N ILE A 157 -9.00 4.29 3.48
CA ILE A 157 -9.40 5.70 3.62
C ILE A 157 -8.17 6.45 4.12
N ASP A 158 -7.36 6.95 3.20
CA ASP A 158 -6.07 7.53 3.55
C ASP A 158 -5.58 8.50 2.47
N ASN A 159 -4.76 9.49 2.88
CA ASN A 159 -4.15 10.44 1.94
C ASN A 159 -3.05 9.82 1.07
N GLY A 160 -2.59 8.62 1.39
CA GLY A 160 -1.57 7.91 0.62
C GLY A 160 -0.14 8.44 0.75
N LEU A 161 0.16 9.21 1.79
CA LEU A 161 1.49 9.77 2.03
C LEU A 161 2.21 9.05 3.18
N PRO A 162 2.74 7.82 2.98
CA PRO A 162 3.49 7.11 4.00
C PRO A 162 4.85 7.80 4.25
N THR A 163 5.19 7.97 5.51
CA THR A 163 6.45 8.58 5.94
C THR A 163 7.47 7.55 6.43
N VAL A 164 7.01 6.35 6.77
CA VAL A 164 7.84 5.20 7.16
C VAL A 164 7.39 3.93 6.42
N GLY A 165 8.10 2.83 6.61
CA GLY A 165 7.83 1.55 5.94
C GLY A 165 8.45 1.43 4.56
N SER A 166 8.18 0.31 3.88
CA SER A 166 8.84 -0.03 2.61
C SER A 166 8.52 0.95 1.47
N VAL A 167 7.36 1.59 1.50
CA VAL A 167 6.91 2.58 0.49
C VAL A 167 6.98 4.01 1.04
N SER A 168 7.76 4.25 2.09
CA SER A 168 7.97 5.61 2.61
C SER A 168 8.38 6.57 1.49
N LEU A 169 7.57 7.57 1.19
CA LEU A 169 7.84 8.51 0.08
C LEU A 169 9.12 9.32 0.31
N PRO A 170 9.39 9.86 1.53
CA PRO A 170 10.64 10.57 1.79
C PRO A 170 11.88 9.69 1.64
N GLN A 171 11.79 8.42 2.05
CA GLN A 171 12.93 7.52 2.07
C GLN A 171 13.20 6.87 0.72
N THR A 172 12.16 6.41 0.02
CA THR A 172 12.29 5.75 -1.29
C THR A 172 12.56 6.75 -2.42
N GLY A 173 12.08 7.98 -2.27
CA GLY A 173 12.14 8.97 -3.34
C GLY A 173 11.26 8.62 -4.54
N LEU A 174 10.25 7.74 -4.40
CA LEU A 174 9.32 7.39 -5.48
C LEU A 174 8.58 8.58 -6.06
N PHE A 175 8.45 9.65 -5.26
CA PHE A 175 7.82 10.88 -5.67
C PHE A 175 8.74 11.80 -6.51
N ALA A 176 10.05 11.55 -6.47
CA ALA A 176 11.03 12.39 -7.15
C ALA A 176 10.87 12.33 -8.68
N PRO A 177 11.10 13.46 -9.37
CA PRO A 177 11.09 13.51 -10.83
C PRO A 177 12.09 12.52 -11.44
N GLY A 178 11.67 11.82 -12.51
CA GLY A 178 12.52 10.88 -13.24
C GLY A 178 12.65 9.48 -12.61
N VAL A 179 12.14 9.25 -11.41
CA VAL A 179 12.12 7.90 -10.84
C VAL A 179 11.11 7.04 -11.60
N ASP A 180 11.58 5.91 -12.12
CA ASP A 180 10.73 4.88 -12.71
C ASP A 180 10.04 4.10 -11.59
N VAL A 181 8.75 4.42 -11.37
CA VAL A 181 7.93 3.78 -10.35
C VAL A 181 7.83 2.28 -10.60
N ALA A 182 7.59 1.88 -11.84
CA ALA A 182 7.38 0.47 -12.15
C ALA A 182 8.65 -0.37 -11.91
N ALA A 183 9.81 0.14 -12.30
CA ALA A 183 11.09 -0.52 -12.03
C ALA A 183 11.39 -0.58 -10.53
N SER A 184 11.18 0.53 -9.80
CA SER A 184 11.44 0.61 -8.36
C SER A 184 10.53 -0.32 -7.57
N VAL A 185 9.22 -0.33 -7.87
CA VAL A 185 8.24 -1.19 -7.20
C VAL A 185 8.47 -2.67 -7.53
N ARG A 186 8.88 -3.00 -8.77
CA ARG A 186 9.28 -4.37 -9.13
C ARG A 186 10.48 -4.83 -8.30
N ALA A 187 11.50 -3.99 -8.16
CA ALA A 187 12.63 -4.31 -7.30
C ALA A 187 12.21 -4.53 -5.84
N MET A 188 11.27 -3.73 -5.33
CA MET A 188 10.70 -3.96 -3.99
C MET A 188 9.98 -5.31 -3.89
N ALA A 189 9.23 -5.73 -4.92
CA ALA A 189 8.57 -7.03 -4.94
C ALA A 189 9.58 -8.19 -4.94
N ASP A 190 10.62 -8.09 -5.76
CA ASP A 190 11.69 -9.09 -5.83
C ASP A 190 12.46 -9.22 -4.50
N LEU A 191 12.47 -8.15 -3.70
CA LEU A 191 13.04 -8.11 -2.35
C LEU A 191 12.04 -8.49 -1.25
N HIS A 192 10.83 -8.95 -1.61
CA HIS A 192 9.76 -9.30 -0.68
C HIS A 192 9.33 -8.15 0.27
N LEU A 193 9.45 -6.90 -0.19
CA LEU A 193 9.07 -5.70 0.55
C LEU A 193 7.58 -5.38 0.44
N LEU A 194 6.88 -6.03 -0.48
CA LEU A 194 5.45 -5.85 -0.69
C LEU A 194 4.67 -7.02 -0.09
N PRO A 195 3.45 -6.78 0.42
CA PRO A 195 2.56 -7.85 0.86
C PRO A 195 2.08 -8.70 -0.31
N ASP A 196 1.61 -9.91 -0.03
CA ASP A 196 0.86 -10.70 -1.01
C ASP A 196 -0.61 -10.25 -1.02
N LEU A 197 -1.02 -9.59 -2.11
CA LEU A 197 -2.39 -9.13 -2.35
C LEU A 197 -3.10 -9.95 -3.43
N THR A 198 -2.61 -11.17 -3.72
CA THR A 198 -3.17 -12.00 -4.79
C THR A 198 -4.68 -12.19 -4.62
N GLY A 199 -5.45 -11.73 -5.62
CA GLY A 199 -6.91 -11.80 -5.62
C GLY A 199 -7.63 -10.80 -4.73
N VAL A 200 -6.93 -9.93 -4.01
CA VAL A 200 -7.51 -8.90 -3.14
C VAL A 200 -7.90 -7.67 -3.96
N ARG A 201 -9.11 -7.17 -3.75
CA ARG A 201 -9.55 -5.89 -4.30
C ARG A 201 -9.28 -4.78 -3.28
N VAL A 202 -8.52 -3.77 -3.68
CA VAL A 202 -8.21 -2.60 -2.84
C VAL A 202 -8.94 -1.40 -3.40
N ARG A 203 -9.90 -0.87 -2.65
CA ARG A 203 -10.59 0.38 -2.99
C ARG A 203 -10.10 1.50 -2.10
N TRP A 204 -9.71 2.61 -2.72
CA TRP A 204 -9.05 3.71 -2.03
C TRP A 204 -9.88 4.99 -2.08
N TYR A 205 -10.10 5.61 -0.92
CA TYR A 205 -10.74 6.92 -0.75
C TYR A 205 -9.76 7.92 -0.15
N GLY A 206 -9.85 9.18 -0.57
CA GLY A 206 -9.09 10.28 0.02
C GLY A 206 -7.64 10.39 -0.47
N MET A 207 -7.27 9.72 -1.57
CA MET A 207 -5.93 9.82 -2.14
C MET A 207 -5.54 11.27 -2.41
N GLY A 208 -4.42 11.72 -1.82
CA GLY A 208 -3.94 13.09 -1.95
C GLY A 208 -4.78 14.16 -1.22
N GLU A 209 -5.77 13.78 -0.41
CA GLU A 209 -6.50 14.70 0.45
C GLU A 209 -5.71 14.93 1.74
N VAL A 210 -5.31 16.18 1.97
CA VAL A 210 -4.44 16.55 3.08
C VAL A 210 -4.96 17.77 3.83
N VAL A 211 -4.51 17.91 5.08
CA VAL A 211 -4.68 19.11 5.91
C VAL A 211 -3.32 19.51 6.49
N ALA A 212 -3.22 20.76 6.95
CA ALA A 212 -1.99 21.23 7.63
C ALA A 212 -1.59 20.26 8.74
N PRO A 213 -0.28 20.00 8.95
CA PRO A 213 0.87 20.71 8.38
C PRO A 213 1.32 20.23 6.97
N GLN A 214 0.67 19.24 6.38
CA GLN A 214 0.98 18.79 5.03
C GLN A 214 0.50 19.82 4.00
N GLU A 215 1.38 20.18 3.07
CA GLU A 215 1.03 21.05 1.94
C GLU A 215 0.08 20.34 0.97
N SER A 216 -0.82 21.13 0.36
CA SER A 216 -1.78 20.62 -0.63
C SER A 216 -1.07 20.09 -1.87
N LEU A 217 -1.51 18.94 -2.36
CA LEU A 217 -1.03 18.37 -3.61
C LEU A 217 -1.71 19.04 -4.80
N ASP A 218 -0.93 19.38 -5.81
CA ASP A 218 -1.46 19.73 -7.12
C ASP A 218 -1.93 18.47 -7.88
N GLU A 219 -2.56 18.66 -9.03
CA GLU A 219 -3.10 17.54 -9.82
C GLU A 219 -2.01 16.60 -10.34
N ALA A 220 -0.80 17.10 -10.62
CA ALA A 220 0.32 16.28 -11.07
C ALA A 220 0.85 15.41 -9.91
N ALA A 221 0.95 15.98 -8.72
CA ALA A 221 1.32 15.26 -7.51
C ALA A 221 0.29 14.17 -7.15
N LYS A 222 -1.01 14.47 -7.25
CA LYS A 222 -2.08 13.48 -7.04
C LYS A 222 -2.01 12.34 -8.06
N ALA A 223 -1.84 12.67 -9.34
CA ALA A 223 -1.71 11.67 -10.39
C ALA A 223 -0.48 10.77 -10.15
N ARG A 224 0.65 11.35 -9.75
CA ARG A 224 1.86 10.60 -9.39
C ARG A 224 1.64 9.69 -8.19
N LEU A 225 0.94 10.17 -7.17
CA LEU A 225 0.61 9.39 -5.99
C LEU A 225 -0.30 8.19 -6.33
N THR A 226 -1.32 8.44 -7.16
CA THR A 226 -2.20 7.37 -7.68
C THR A 226 -1.41 6.34 -8.49
N GLU A 227 -0.49 6.77 -9.36
CA GLU A 227 0.41 5.88 -10.11
C GLU A 227 1.24 4.99 -9.16
N ILE A 228 1.84 5.57 -8.13
CA ILE A 228 2.65 4.84 -7.15
C ILE A 228 1.80 3.75 -6.48
N TRP A 229 0.66 4.10 -5.89
CA TRP A 229 -0.16 3.14 -5.16
C TRP A 229 -0.80 2.08 -6.05
N LYS A 230 -1.27 2.48 -7.23
CA LYS A 230 -1.75 1.52 -8.23
C LYS A 230 -0.66 0.51 -8.59
N THR A 231 0.55 0.98 -8.88
CA THR A 231 1.67 0.11 -9.23
C THR A 231 2.05 -0.81 -8.07
N VAL A 232 2.09 -0.32 -6.83
CA VAL A 232 2.37 -1.11 -5.63
C VAL A 232 1.34 -2.23 -5.46
N ILE A 233 0.04 -1.90 -5.51
CA ILE A 233 -1.04 -2.87 -5.30
C ILE A 233 -1.10 -3.90 -6.42
N GLU A 234 -0.99 -3.48 -7.68
CA GLU A 234 -1.03 -4.39 -8.83
C GLU A 234 0.22 -5.29 -8.89
N THR A 235 1.40 -4.77 -8.57
CA THR A 235 2.63 -5.58 -8.49
C THR A 235 2.56 -6.59 -7.33
N ALA A 236 1.89 -6.25 -6.25
CA ALA A 236 1.61 -7.16 -5.12
C ALA A 236 0.53 -8.22 -5.42
N GLY A 237 -0.06 -8.23 -6.63
CA GLY A 237 -1.06 -9.20 -7.08
C GLY A 237 -2.52 -8.80 -6.83
N GLY A 238 -2.77 -7.61 -6.30
CA GLY A 238 -4.10 -7.06 -6.05
C GLY A 238 -4.69 -6.32 -7.25
N SER A 239 -5.92 -5.85 -7.11
CA SER A 239 -6.53 -4.89 -8.03
C SER A 239 -6.79 -3.57 -7.32
N PHE A 240 -6.48 -2.46 -7.98
CA PHE A 240 -6.66 -1.11 -7.45
C PHE A 240 -7.92 -0.46 -8.04
N GLU A 241 -8.76 0.09 -7.17
CA GLU A 241 -9.95 0.87 -7.54
C GLU A 241 -9.93 2.20 -6.77
N GLU A 242 -10.14 3.31 -7.46
CA GLU A 242 -10.30 4.61 -6.83
C GLU A 242 -11.77 4.85 -6.45
N GLY A 243 -12.02 5.24 -5.21
CA GLY A 243 -13.35 5.57 -4.72
C GLY A 243 -13.82 6.93 -5.24
N ALA A 244 -15.01 6.97 -5.84
CA ALA A 244 -15.51 8.14 -6.55
C ALA A 244 -15.74 9.38 -5.66
N GLN A 245 -15.96 9.20 -4.35
CA GLN A 245 -16.25 10.30 -3.43
C GLN A 245 -15.63 10.02 -2.07
N SER A 246 -14.80 10.95 -1.62
CA SER A 246 -14.17 10.83 -0.31
C SER A 246 -15.19 10.96 0.82
N PRO A 247 -15.13 10.06 1.82
CA PRO A 247 -15.95 10.13 3.03
C PRO A 247 -15.40 11.11 4.07
N THR A 248 -14.29 11.78 3.81
CA THR A 248 -13.64 12.70 4.73
C THR A 248 -14.20 14.11 4.61
N ALA A 249 -14.07 14.91 5.66
CA ALA A 249 -14.42 16.31 5.67
C ALA A 249 -13.22 17.15 6.15
N ALA A 250 -13.11 18.36 5.63
CA ALA A 250 -12.18 19.35 6.16
C ALA A 250 -12.73 19.87 7.50
N GLN A 251 -12.71 19.04 8.54
CA GLN A 251 -13.00 19.41 9.92
C GLN A 251 -11.68 19.73 10.63
N GLU A 252 -11.77 20.45 11.75
CA GLU A 252 -10.61 20.62 12.61
C GLU A 252 -10.09 19.24 13.04
N VAL A 253 -8.85 18.98 12.72
CA VAL A 253 -8.17 17.75 13.16
C VAL A 253 -8.04 17.83 14.69
N PRO A 254 -8.38 16.75 15.42
CA PRO A 254 -8.28 16.76 16.88
C PRO A 254 -6.89 17.19 17.35
N GLU A 255 -6.86 18.00 18.41
CA GLU A 255 -5.60 18.33 19.06
C GLU A 255 -4.96 17.09 19.69
N ASN A 256 -3.64 17.07 19.82
CA ASN A 256 -2.88 15.99 20.46
C ASN A 256 -2.80 14.65 19.67
N LEU A 257 -2.99 14.67 18.38
CA LEU A 257 -2.66 13.51 17.54
C LEU A 257 -1.12 13.33 17.48
N PRO A 258 -0.65 12.06 17.37
CA PRO A 258 0.76 11.81 17.11
C PRO A 258 1.24 12.56 15.86
N PRO A 259 2.44 13.17 15.88
CA PRO A 259 2.93 13.94 14.74
C PRO A 259 3.24 13.07 13.54
N VAL A 260 3.01 13.62 12.35
CA VAL A 260 3.39 13.02 11.08
C VAL A 260 4.29 14.00 10.35
N THR A 261 5.47 13.57 9.96
CA THR A 261 6.41 14.38 9.17
C THR A 261 5.78 14.73 7.81
N PRO A 262 5.68 16.02 7.44
CA PRO A 262 5.20 16.41 6.13
C PRO A 262 6.08 15.83 5.02
N VAL A 263 5.45 15.28 3.99
CA VAL A 263 6.13 14.80 2.79
C VAL A 263 6.32 15.97 1.84
N ASP A 264 7.54 16.13 1.30
CA ASP A 264 7.79 17.08 0.22
C ASP A 264 7.13 16.56 -1.06
N VAL A 265 6.03 17.19 -1.43
CA VAL A 265 5.24 16.86 -2.61
C VAL A 265 5.44 17.86 -3.74
N SER A 266 6.46 18.75 -3.64
CA SER A 266 6.74 19.74 -4.65
C SER A 266 7.16 19.09 -5.96
N THR A 267 6.20 18.96 -6.86
CA THR A 267 6.42 18.60 -8.26
C THR A 267 6.95 19.77 -9.09
N THR A 268 7.22 20.91 -8.45
CA THR A 268 7.69 22.16 -9.09
C THR A 268 9.03 22.02 -9.81
N SER A 269 9.74 20.92 -9.69
CA SER A 269 10.83 20.52 -10.59
C SER A 269 10.34 20.23 -12.02
N PHE A 270 9.04 20.14 -12.25
CA PHE A 270 8.40 20.15 -13.56
C PHE A 270 8.25 21.56 -14.14
N SER A 271 8.90 22.57 -13.58
CA SER A 271 9.09 23.83 -14.29
C SER A 271 9.64 23.52 -15.67
N ALA A 272 8.82 23.83 -16.68
CA ALA A 272 9.13 23.65 -18.09
C ALA A 272 10.31 24.55 -18.51
N SER A 273 11.49 24.32 -17.97
CA SER A 273 12.73 24.55 -18.65
C SER A 273 12.92 23.35 -19.55
N ALA A 274 12.41 23.50 -20.77
CA ALA A 274 12.64 22.56 -21.84
C ALA A 274 14.13 22.27 -21.95
N SER A 275 14.59 21.12 -21.41
CA SER A 275 15.76 20.38 -21.87
C SER A 275 16.01 19.17 -20.97
N ALA A 276 15.78 18.02 -21.54
CA ALA A 276 16.03 16.67 -21.08
C ALA A 276 14.96 16.11 -20.13
N THR A 277 14.17 15.18 -20.66
CA THR A 277 13.51 14.15 -19.85
C THR A 277 14.58 13.54 -18.93
N PRO A 278 14.38 13.54 -17.58
CA PRO A 278 15.34 12.89 -16.69
C PRO A 278 15.55 11.44 -17.14
N ALA A 279 16.78 10.98 -17.14
CA ALA A 279 17.05 9.59 -17.44
C ALA A 279 16.31 8.71 -16.44
N PRO A 280 15.76 7.56 -16.86
CA PRO A 280 15.09 6.64 -15.95
C PRO A 280 16.03 6.25 -14.81
N SER A 281 15.51 6.20 -13.60
CA SER A 281 16.28 5.84 -12.42
C SER A 281 15.53 4.86 -11.54
N LEU A 282 16.27 3.97 -10.90
CA LEU A 282 15.79 3.07 -9.86
C LEU A 282 16.08 3.69 -8.49
N SER A 283 15.16 3.61 -7.57
CA SER A 283 15.38 3.98 -6.17
C SER A 283 14.77 2.94 -5.23
N VAL A 284 15.61 2.30 -4.43
CA VAL A 284 15.20 1.27 -3.46
C VAL A 284 15.80 1.60 -2.10
N THR A 285 14.96 1.55 -1.06
CA THR A 285 15.39 1.66 0.32
C THR A 285 15.36 0.29 0.97
N LEU A 286 16.45 -0.08 1.62
CA LEU A 286 16.62 -1.31 2.38
C LEU A 286 16.58 -0.94 3.87
N PRO A 287 15.41 -1.03 4.53
CA PRO A 287 15.28 -0.73 5.95
C PRO A 287 15.96 -1.79 6.83
N GLU A 288 16.16 -1.50 8.09
CA GLU A 288 16.74 -2.43 9.07
C GLU A 288 15.96 -3.76 9.15
N SER A 289 14.65 -3.77 8.90
CA SER A 289 13.83 -4.97 8.89
C SER A 289 14.17 -5.94 7.76
N VAL A 290 14.73 -5.46 6.67
CA VAL A 290 15.12 -6.24 5.48
C VAL A 290 16.60 -6.54 5.46
N LEU A 291 17.41 -5.59 5.91
CA LEU A 291 18.87 -5.70 5.93
C LEU A 291 19.39 -5.36 7.34
N PRO A 292 19.16 -6.24 8.33
CA PRO A 292 19.57 -6.00 9.69
C PRO A 292 21.10 -6.09 9.84
N PHE A 293 21.67 -5.09 10.50
CA PHE A 293 23.09 -5.08 10.90
C PHE A 293 23.23 -5.42 12.39
N VAL A 294 24.36 -5.97 12.75
CA VAL A 294 24.74 -6.10 14.17
C VAL A 294 24.78 -4.69 14.78
N PRO A 295 24.23 -4.49 16.00
CA PRO A 295 24.25 -3.18 16.65
C PRO A 295 25.66 -2.56 16.65
N ASP A 296 25.75 -1.28 16.26
CA ASP A 296 26.96 -0.49 16.17
C ASP A 296 28.06 -1.02 15.23
N GLU A 297 27.73 -2.02 14.41
CA GLU A 297 28.64 -2.59 13.44
C GLU A 297 28.11 -2.49 12.00
N ALA A 298 28.99 -2.75 11.02
CA ALA A 298 28.65 -2.89 9.61
C ALA A 298 28.53 -4.37 9.18
N ALA A 299 28.59 -5.30 10.11
CA ALA A 299 28.37 -6.72 9.88
C ALA A 299 26.86 -7.00 9.80
N PHE A 300 26.45 -7.80 8.81
CA PHE A 300 25.06 -8.23 8.69
C PHE A 300 24.70 -9.23 9.79
N LEU A 301 23.51 -9.10 10.37
CA LEU A 301 23.01 -10.04 11.35
C LEU A 301 22.72 -11.41 10.71
N ASP A 302 22.26 -11.40 9.46
CA ASP A 302 22.09 -12.57 8.60
C ASP A 302 22.83 -12.35 7.26
N PRO A 303 24.09 -12.77 7.12
CA PRO A 303 24.89 -12.56 5.91
C PRO A 303 24.32 -13.27 4.66
N GLU A 304 23.64 -14.41 4.82
CA GLU A 304 23.08 -15.14 3.68
C GLU A 304 21.83 -14.43 3.14
N ALA A 305 20.94 -13.98 4.01
CA ALA A 305 19.78 -13.18 3.62
C ALA A 305 20.21 -11.84 3.00
N ALA A 306 21.21 -11.16 3.59
CA ALA A 306 21.78 -9.92 3.04
C ALA A 306 22.36 -10.13 1.65
N ARG A 307 23.10 -11.23 1.44
CA ARG A 307 23.63 -11.60 0.14
C ARG A 307 22.54 -11.86 -0.88
N ALA A 308 21.50 -12.63 -0.53
CA ALA A 308 20.38 -12.92 -1.44
C ALA A 308 19.66 -11.63 -1.87
N THR A 309 19.37 -10.75 -0.91
CA THR A 309 18.76 -9.43 -1.15
C THR A 309 19.61 -8.59 -2.10
N ALA A 310 20.91 -8.47 -1.85
CA ALA A 310 21.81 -7.67 -2.68
C ALA A 310 21.98 -8.26 -4.09
N LEU A 311 22.04 -9.58 -4.24
CA LEU A 311 22.12 -10.24 -5.54
C LEU A 311 20.86 -10.02 -6.39
N ALA A 312 19.67 -10.07 -5.80
CA ALA A 312 18.42 -9.77 -6.48
C ALA A 312 18.41 -8.31 -7.00
N LEU A 313 18.82 -7.37 -6.15
CA LEU A 313 18.91 -5.96 -6.54
C LEU A 313 19.98 -5.71 -7.61
N ALA A 314 21.16 -6.36 -7.50
CA ALA A 314 22.21 -6.28 -8.52
C ALA A 314 21.71 -6.78 -9.88
N GLY A 315 20.96 -7.89 -9.90
CA GLY A 315 20.34 -8.43 -11.11
C GLY A 315 19.40 -7.41 -11.79
N GLN A 316 18.60 -6.70 -11.02
CA GLN A 316 17.71 -5.63 -11.52
C GLN A 316 18.52 -4.47 -12.12
N ILE A 317 19.55 -3.99 -11.41
CA ILE A 317 20.41 -2.89 -11.84
C ILE A 317 21.07 -3.25 -13.19
N VAL A 318 21.66 -4.43 -13.29
CA VAL A 318 22.34 -4.91 -14.50
C VAL A 318 21.35 -5.12 -15.65
N ALA A 319 20.19 -5.74 -15.40
CA ALA A 319 19.16 -5.97 -16.41
C ALA A 319 18.57 -4.66 -16.96
N SER A 320 18.49 -3.62 -16.14
CA SER A 320 18.03 -2.29 -16.56
C SER A 320 19.08 -1.45 -17.28
N GLY A 321 20.34 -1.91 -17.35
CA GLY A 321 21.41 -1.22 -18.04
C GLY A 321 21.89 0.07 -17.36
N PHE A 322 21.64 0.25 -16.07
CA PHE A 322 22.10 1.41 -15.31
C PHE A 322 23.63 1.43 -15.19
N THR A 323 24.22 2.62 -15.36
CA THR A 323 25.66 2.83 -15.40
C THR A 323 26.21 3.57 -14.19
N THR A 324 25.35 4.13 -13.38
CA THR A 324 25.71 4.83 -12.14
C THR A 324 24.87 4.28 -10.99
N VAL A 325 25.54 3.87 -9.93
CA VAL A 325 24.89 3.34 -8.72
C VAL A 325 25.41 4.09 -7.50
N THR A 326 24.51 4.65 -6.72
CA THR A 326 24.86 5.30 -5.44
C THR A 326 24.27 4.49 -4.29
N VAL A 327 25.13 4.08 -3.37
CA VAL A 327 24.73 3.39 -2.13
C VAL A 327 24.92 4.33 -0.97
N THR A 328 23.79 4.73 -0.34
CA THR A 328 23.78 5.70 0.75
C THR A 328 23.38 5.03 2.05
N GLY A 329 24.24 5.09 3.05
CA GLY A 329 23.96 4.62 4.41
C GLY A 329 23.39 5.71 5.30
N CYS A 330 22.41 5.35 6.12
CA CYS A 330 21.75 6.21 7.08
C CYS A 330 21.72 5.57 8.47
N THR A 331 21.74 6.39 9.52
CA THR A 331 21.64 5.94 10.92
C THR A 331 20.62 6.79 11.68
N ALA A 332 20.19 6.29 12.82
CA ALA A 332 19.46 7.09 13.82
C ALA A 332 20.35 8.19 14.43
N SER A 333 19.74 9.11 15.18
CA SER A 333 20.43 10.21 15.86
C SER A 333 21.26 9.80 17.08
N ALA A 334 21.41 8.51 17.35
CA ALA A 334 22.27 8.00 18.41
C ALA A 334 23.77 8.23 18.11
N ALA A 335 24.61 8.27 19.15
CA ALA A 335 26.05 8.48 19.10
C ALA A 335 26.52 9.86 18.57
N THR A 336 27.84 10.02 18.39
CA THR A 336 28.41 11.27 17.88
C THR A 336 28.23 11.43 16.36
N PRO A 337 28.23 12.65 15.83
CA PRO A 337 28.13 12.88 14.37
C PRO A 337 29.18 12.11 13.57
N GLU A 338 30.44 12.10 14.03
CA GLU A 338 31.56 11.41 13.37
C GLU A 338 31.35 9.89 13.40
N GLY A 339 30.89 9.34 14.54
CA GLY A 339 30.57 7.91 14.69
C GLY A 339 29.46 7.48 13.76
N ARG A 340 28.38 8.30 13.66
CA ARG A 340 27.28 8.05 12.73
C ARG A 340 27.71 8.08 11.28
N ALA A 341 28.51 9.06 10.88
CA ALA A 341 29.05 9.17 9.53
C ALA A 341 29.93 7.95 9.16
N ALA A 342 30.79 7.54 10.06
CA ALA A 342 31.66 6.37 9.87
C ALA A 342 30.84 5.07 9.76
N LEU A 343 29.89 4.85 10.69
CA LEU A 343 29.04 3.66 10.70
C LEU A 343 28.18 3.58 9.43
N SER A 344 27.54 4.68 9.04
CA SER A 344 26.72 4.72 7.84
C SER A 344 27.53 4.47 6.57
N THR A 345 28.74 5.02 6.47
CA THR A 345 29.65 4.76 5.34
C THR A 345 30.04 3.28 5.27
N ASN A 346 30.37 2.66 6.40
CA ASN A 346 30.77 1.26 6.45
C ASN A 346 29.62 0.33 6.09
N ARG A 347 28.41 0.61 6.55
CA ARG A 347 27.21 -0.15 6.17
C ARG A 347 26.88 -0.03 4.68
N ALA A 348 26.95 1.19 4.13
CA ALA A 348 26.78 1.40 2.69
C ALA A 348 27.84 0.64 1.88
N ARG A 349 29.09 0.60 2.34
CA ARG A 349 30.18 -0.15 1.70
C ARG A 349 29.91 -1.64 1.71
N ALA A 350 29.48 -2.20 2.83
CA ALA A 350 29.14 -3.62 2.92
C ALA A 350 28.05 -4.02 1.92
N VAL A 351 27.03 -3.16 1.70
CA VAL A 351 26.03 -3.40 0.65
C VAL A 351 26.62 -3.24 -0.74
N ALA A 352 27.42 -2.21 -0.98
CA ALA A 352 28.07 -1.98 -2.28
C ALA A 352 28.95 -3.17 -2.69
N ASP A 353 29.71 -3.74 -1.76
CA ASP A 353 30.54 -4.93 -2.01
C ASP A 353 29.69 -6.14 -2.45
N LEU A 354 28.50 -6.32 -1.86
CA LEU A 354 27.56 -7.36 -2.28
C LEU A 354 26.96 -7.10 -3.66
N LEU A 355 26.64 -5.83 -4.00
CA LEU A 355 26.16 -5.47 -5.33
C LEU A 355 27.23 -5.72 -6.41
N VAL A 356 28.49 -5.38 -6.13
CA VAL A 356 29.62 -5.68 -7.02
C VAL A 356 29.79 -7.19 -7.18
N ALA A 357 29.72 -7.95 -6.10
CA ALA A 357 29.73 -9.41 -6.15
C ALA A 357 28.56 -9.99 -6.97
N GLY A 358 27.44 -9.26 -7.08
CA GLY A 358 26.28 -9.57 -7.91
C GLY A 358 26.38 -9.14 -9.37
N GLY A 359 27.51 -8.56 -9.79
CA GLY A 359 27.79 -8.21 -11.18
C GLY A 359 27.65 -6.73 -11.53
N VAL A 360 27.34 -5.85 -10.56
CA VAL A 360 27.39 -4.40 -10.77
C VAL A 360 28.85 -3.98 -10.94
N PRO A 361 29.23 -3.25 -12.01
CA PRO A 361 30.63 -2.83 -12.21
C PRO A 361 31.12 -1.97 -11.05
N GLU A 362 32.29 -2.30 -10.46
CA GLU A 362 32.82 -1.57 -9.30
C GLU A 362 33.01 -0.07 -9.60
N GLY A 363 33.45 0.28 -10.80
CA GLY A 363 33.64 1.67 -11.22
C GLY A 363 32.38 2.48 -11.38
N SER A 364 31.21 1.84 -11.39
CA SER A 364 29.90 2.51 -11.43
C SER A 364 29.32 2.80 -10.04
N VAL A 365 29.92 2.26 -8.96
CA VAL A 365 29.36 2.32 -7.61
C VAL A 365 30.02 3.45 -6.81
N THR A 366 29.17 4.33 -6.29
CA THR A 366 29.54 5.39 -5.35
C THR A 366 28.97 5.08 -3.98
N VAL A 367 29.78 5.20 -2.92
CA VAL A 367 29.36 4.95 -1.53
C VAL A 367 29.29 6.27 -0.77
N GLN A 368 28.19 6.50 -0.06
CA GLN A 368 28.00 7.67 0.78
C GLN A 368 27.50 7.27 2.17
N GLY A 369 28.02 7.88 3.21
CA GLY A 369 27.52 7.75 4.57
C GLY A 369 27.05 9.11 5.07
N LEU A 370 25.75 9.27 5.24
CA LEU A 370 25.12 10.53 5.65
C LEU A 370 24.79 10.56 7.14
N GLY A 371 25.07 9.49 7.89
CA GLY A 371 24.73 9.43 9.30
C GLY A 371 23.26 9.71 9.54
N ALA A 372 22.94 10.68 10.39
CA ALA A 372 21.59 11.13 10.65
C ALA A 372 21.12 12.27 9.73
N GLU A 373 21.89 12.64 8.72
CA GLU A 373 21.57 13.74 7.79
C GLU A 373 20.96 13.23 6.48
N CYS A 374 20.37 12.05 6.49
CA CYS A 374 19.76 11.45 5.31
C CYS A 374 18.50 12.20 4.88
N PRO A 375 18.31 12.41 3.56
CA PRO A 375 17.06 12.90 3.04
C PRO A 375 15.89 11.96 3.39
N GLY A 376 14.77 12.53 3.84
CA GLY A 376 13.57 11.78 4.20
C GLY A 376 13.62 11.13 5.58
N ARG A 377 14.58 11.53 6.44
CA ARG A 377 14.57 11.08 7.82
C ARG A 377 13.36 11.60 8.59
N VAL A 378 12.90 10.84 9.55
CA VAL A 378 11.88 11.27 10.50
C VAL A 378 12.54 11.74 11.80
N PRO A 379 11.97 12.71 12.55
CA PRO A 379 12.48 13.10 13.86
C PRO A 379 12.49 11.89 14.81
N ASP A 380 13.67 11.54 15.31
CA ASP A 380 13.87 10.35 16.14
C ASP A 380 14.37 10.66 17.56
N LEU A 381 14.26 11.94 17.98
CA LEU A 381 14.49 12.37 19.34
C LEU A 381 13.24 13.05 19.89
N ASP A 382 12.90 12.76 21.15
CA ASP A 382 11.86 13.47 21.88
C ASP A 382 12.32 14.87 22.36
N ALA A 383 11.43 15.60 23.03
CA ALA A 383 11.73 16.95 23.54
C ALA A 383 12.84 16.95 24.57
N GLU A 384 13.08 15.85 25.25
CA GLU A 384 14.13 15.63 26.26
C GLU A 384 15.43 15.14 25.63
N GLY A 385 15.45 14.84 24.31
CA GLY A 385 16.63 14.34 23.59
C GLY A 385 16.79 12.81 23.66
N ASN A 386 15.80 12.07 24.13
CA ASN A 386 15.84 10.61 24.13
C ASN A 386 15.42 10.06 22.76
N LEU A 387 15.97 8.89 22.41
CA LEU A 387 15.68 8.24 21.14
C LEU A 387 14.26 7.67 21.12
N ILE A 388 13.49 8.02 20.10
CA ILE A 388 12.20 7.40 19.78
C ILE A 388 12.49 6.18 18.90
N GLU A 389 12.47 4.98 19.48
CA GLU A 389 12.96 3.77 18.81
C GLU A 389 12.26 3.46 17.50
N ALA A 390 10.95 3.69 17.38
CA ALA A 390 10.19 3.45 16.14
C ALA A 390 10.71 4.36 15.01
N ALA A 391 10.90 5.66 15.27
CA ALA A 391 11.45 6.61 14.31
C ALA A 391 12.93 6.32 14.02
N ALA A 392 13.68 5.91 15.03
CA ALA A 392 15.08 5.52 14.89
C ALA A 392 15.26 4.31 13.97
N ARG A 393 14.39 3.29 14.07
CA ARG A 393 14.38 2.16 13.14
C ARG A 393 14.12 2.59 11.70
N ALA A 394 13.18 3.51 11.49
CA ALA A 394 12.89 4.04 10.15
C ALA A 394 14.09 4.77 9.54
N ASN A 395 14.93 5.40 10.37
CA ASN A 395 16.13 6.10 9.93
C ASN A 395 17.34 5.17 9.71
N ARG A 396 17.34 3.94 10.25
CA ARG A 396 18.39 2.93 10.02
C ARG A 396 18.13 2.18 8.73
N MET A 397 18.73 2.65 7.63
CA MET A 397 18.49 2.12 6.29
C MET A 397 19.73 2.26 5.39
N VAL A 398 19.74 1.51 4.31
CA VAL A 398 20.64 1.74 3.16
C VAL A 398 19.79 2.01 1.94
N LYS A 399 20.01 3.13 1.28
CA LYS A 399 19.34 3.52 0.04
C LYS A 399 20.23 3.24 -1.14
N VAL A 400 19.68 2.59 -2.18
CA VAL A 400 20.35 2.34 -3.44
C VAL A 400 19.61 3.07 -4.55
N THR A 401 20.32 3.94 -5.26
CA THR A 401 19.79 4.61 -6.45
C THR A 401 20.67 4.24 -7.65
N ALA A 402 20.05 3.96 -8.80
CA ALA A 402 20.75 3.63 -10.03
C ALA A 402 20.17 4.40 -11.22
N SER A 403 21.01 4.84 -12.17
CA SER A 403 20.61 5.59 -13.35
C SER A 403 21.49 5.29 -14.56
#